data_3495588f57943ea8fbf1eb678b57bc64
#
_entry.id   3495588f57943ea8fbf1eb678b57bc64
#
_cell.length_a   1.000
_cell.length_b   1.000
_cell.length_c   1.000
_cell.angle_alpha   90.00
_cell.angle_beta   90.00
_cell.angle_gamma   90.00
#
_symmetry.space_group_name_H-M   'P 1'
#
loop_
_entity.id
_entity.type
_entity.pdbx_description
1 polymer ?
#
loop_
_entity_poly.entity_id
_entity_poly.type
_entity_poly.pdbx_seq_one_letter_code
_entity_poly.pdbx_strand_id
1 'polypeptide(L)'
;FGQRALIVSQPKAGKTTFLKEIAQAITINHPKAHLMAILIGERPEEVTEIKRFIKGEVAASHFDESPRQQVKVANLALDRARRLVEMGTDVIILLDSITRLARAFNLSVQSSGRSLSGGVDPQALFPAKKFLGAARNCEEGGSLTIIGTALVGTESRMDDLIYEEFKGTGNMEIHLNRKFAEKRIFP
;
A
#
# COMPACT_ATOMS: atom_id res chain seq x y z
N PHE A 1 -6.61 -7.31 -13.60
CA PHE A 1 -5.31 -7.72 -13.08
C PHE A 1 -4.21 -6.79 -13.59
N GLY A 2 -3.05 -6.75 -12.90
CA GLY A 2 -1.94 -5.86 -13.28
C GLY A 2 -2.12 -4.39 -12.92
N GLN A 3 -3.19 -4.01 -12.22
CA GLN A 3 -3.53 -2.64 -11.86
C GLN A 3 -2.57 -2.05 -10.82
N ARG A 4 -2.24 -0.76 -10.96
CA ARG A 4 -1.55 0.08 -9.97
C ARG A 4 -2.54 1.11 -9.45
N ALA A 5 -3.25 0.79 -8.38
CA ALA A 5 -4.31 1.64 -7.85
C ALA A 5 -3.88 2.38 -6.59
N LEU A 6 -4.35 3.61 -6.44
CA LEU A 6 -4.23 4.41 -5.23
C LEU A 6 -5.62 4.68 -4.64
N ILE A 7 -5.75 4.43 -3.33
CA ILE A 7 -6.89 4.85 -2.52
C ILE A 7 -6.42 6.05 -1.70
N VAL A 8 -6.80 7.23 -2.13
CA VAL A 8 -6.43 8.50 -1.51
C VAL A 8 -7.38 8.79 -0.37
N SER A 9 -6.87 8.93 0.83
CA SER A 9 -7.70 9.02 2.03
C SER A 9 -7.20 10.07 3.02
N GLN A 10 -8.10 10.91 3.48
CA GLN A 10 -7.88 11.69 4.70
C GLN A 10 -7.95 10.78 5.93
N PRO A 11 -7.33 11.16 7.06
CA PRO A 11 -7.53 10.47 8.32
C PRO A 11 -9.03 10.34 8.67
N LYS A 12 -9.45 9.16 9.14
CA LYS A 12 -10.84 8.86 9.54
C LYS A 12 -11.87 8.94 8.39
N ALA A 13 -11.46 8.76 7.13
CA ALA A 13 -12.36 8.75 5.98
C ALA A 13 -12.87 7.35 5.58
N GLY A 14 -12.75 6.35 6.47
CA GLY A 14 -13.27 5.00 6.21
C GLY A 14 -12.32 4.08 5.44
N LYS A 15 -11.03 4.41 5.37
CA LYS A 15 -10.00 3.63 4.65
C LYS A 15 -10.04 2.13 4.97
N THR A 16 -10.00 1.77 6.25
CA THR A 16 -9.96 0.37 6.70
C THR A 16 -11.23 -0.40 6.31
N THR A 17 -12.40 0.24 6.43
CA THR A 17 -13.68 -0.35 5.98
C THR A 17 -13.63 -0.63 4.48
N PHE A 18 -13.19 0.36 3.69
CA PHE A 18 -13.11 0.22 2.24
C PHE A 18 -12.14 -0.88 1.80
N LEU A 19 -10.98 -1.00 2.46
CA LEU A 19 -10.05 -2.11 2.20
C LEU A 19 -10.64 -3.48 2.50
N LYS A 20 -11.45 -3.60 3.56
CA LYS A 20 -12.15 -4.85 3.89
C LYS A 20 -13.18 -5.22 2.83
N GLU A 21 -13.97 -4.25 2.37
CA GLU A 21 -14.95 -4.45 1.29
C GLU A 21 -14.26 -4.92 -0.01
N ILE A 22 -13.14 -4.29 -0.38
CA ILE A 22 -12.33 -4.71 -1.52
C ILE A 22 -11.82 -6.15 -1.34
N ALA A 23 -11.28 -6.47 -0.15
CA ALA A 23 -10.76 -7.80 0.14
C ALA A 23 -11.86 -8.87 0.03
N GLN A 24 -13.04 -8.58 0.55
CA GLN A 24 -14.19 -9.46 0.46
C GLN A 24 -14.65 -9.65 -0.99
N ALA A 25 -14.77 -8.56 -1.74
CA ALA A 25 -15.16 -8.59 -3.15
C ALA A 25 -14.16 -9.41 -4.00
N ILE A 26 -12.86 -9.25 -3.75
CA ILE A 26 -11.83 -10.05 -4.42
C ILE A 26 -11.99 -11.53 -4.08
N THR A 27 -12.18 -11.87 -2.81
CA THR A 27 -12.34 -13.26 -2.37
C THR A 27 -13.55 -13.95 -3.01
N ILE A 28 -14.66 -13.21 -3.21
CA ILE A 28 -15.88 -13.73 -3.82
C ILE A 28 -15.74 -13.83 -5.34
N ASN A 29 -15.28 -12.76 -5.99
CA ASN A 29 -15.29 -12.66 -7.45
C ASN A 29 -14.07 -13.32 -8.11
N HIS A 30 -12.95 -13.42 -7.39
CA HIS A 30 -11.68 -13.95 -7.87
C HIS A 30 -11.07 -14.97 -6.89
N PRO A 31 -11.77 -16.09 -6.59
CA PRO A 31 -11.36 -17.04 -5.54
C PRO A 31 -10.03 -17.76 -5.83
N LYS A 32 -9.57 -17.72 -7.09
CA LYS A 32 -8.27 -18.29 -7.49
C LYS A 32 -7.10 -17.31 -7.33
N ALA A 33 -7.39 -16.02 -7.18
CA ALA A 33 -6.34 -15.02 -6.97
C ALA A 33 -5.77 -15.11 -5.55
N HIS A 34 -4.46 -15.00 -5.43
CA HIS A 34 -3.79 -14.93 -4.12
C HIS A 34 -3.89 -13.52 -3.55
N LEU A 35 -4.68 -13.36 -2.50
CA LEU A 35 -4.84 -12.09 -1.81
C LEU A 35 -3.77 -11.94 -0.72
N MET A 36 -3.05 -10.83 -0.73
CA MET A 36 -2.04 -10.47 0.26
C MET A 36 -2.29 -9.07 0.80
N ALA A 37 -2.34 -8.90 2.11
CA ALA A 37 -2.32 -7.59 2.75
C ALA A 37 -0.92 -7.29 3.29
N ILE A 38 -0.40 -6.10 2.97
CA ILE A 38 0.87 -5.59 3.49
C ILE A 38 0.58 -4.34 4.31
N LEU A 39 0.78 -4.44 5.62
CA LEU A 39 0.43 -3.40 6.59
C LEU A 39 1.72 -2.82 7.16
N ILE A 40 1.99 -1.55 6.87
CA ILE A 40 3.26 -0.91 7.26
C ILE A 40 3.02 0.16 8.32
N GLY A 41 3.62 -0.06 9.49
CA GLY A 41 3.55 0.88 10.62
C GLY A 41 2.14 1.03 11.17
N GLU A 42 1.32 -0.01 11.10
CA GLU A 42 -0.04 0.01 11.64
C GLU A 42 -0.08 -0.37 13.12
N ARG A 43 -1.19 -0.05 13.77
CA ARG A 43 -1.39 -0.42 15.18
C ARG A 43 -1.66 -1.92 15.31
N PRO A 44 -1.19 -2.59 16.40
CA PRO A 44 -1.41 -4.03 16.60
C PRO A 44 -2.89 -4.46 16.52
N GLU A 45 -3.79 -3.64 17.05
CA GLU A 45 -5.23 -3.89 17.01
C GLU A 45 -5.78 -3.86 15.57
N GLU A 46 -5.33 -2.90 14.74
CA GLU A 46 -5.74 -2.79 13.33
C GLU A 46 -5.20 -3.98 12.51
N VAL A 47 -3.96 -4.40 12.78
CA VAL A 47 -3.37 -5.60 12.17
C VAL A 47 -4.17 -6.85 12.54
N THR A 48 -4.54 -6.99 13.82
CA THR A 48 -5.33 -8.14 14.30
C THR A 48 -6.71 -8.17 13.64
N GLU A 49 -7.36 -7.02 13.53
CA GLU A 49 -8.66 -6.89 12.91
C GLU A 49 -8.62 -7.30 11.42
N ILE A 50 -7.62 -6.80 10.68
CA ILE A 50 -7.45 -7.16 9.26
C ILE A 50 -7.12 -8.64 9.10
N LYS A 51 -6.24 -9.21 9.93
CA LYS A 51 -5.90 -10.65 9.91
C LYS A 51 -7.10 -11.56 10.12
N ARG A 52 -8.06 -11.15 10.95
CA ARG A 52 -9.29 -11.92 11.19
C ARG A 52 -10.26 -11.83 10.03
N PHE A 53 -10.24 -10.73 9.31
CA PHE A 53 -11.22 -10.45 8.26
C PHE A 53 -10.76 -10.95 6.87
N ILE A 54 -9.48 -10.77 6.53
CA ILE A 54 -8.95 -11.13 5.21
C ILE A 54 -8.69 -12.64 5.14
N LYS A 55 -9.31 -13.29 4.16
CA LYS A 55 -8.97 -14.66 3.75
C LYS A 55 -7.79 -14.63 2.80
N GLY A 56 -6.59 -14.42 3.32
CA GLY A 56 -5.38 -14.27 2.53
C GLY A 56 -4.14 -14.19 3.42
N GLU A 57 -3.00 -13.94 2.81
CA GLU A 57 -1.75 -13.76 3.52
C GLU A 57 -1.63 -12.33 4.07
N VAL A 58 -1.14 -12.16 5.31
CA VAL A 58 -0.94 -10.85 5.91
C VAL A 58 0.50 -10.71 6.38
N ALA A 59 1.24 -9.81 5.74
CA ALA A 59 2.55 -9.34 6.18
C ALA A 59 2.37 -7.98 6.87
N ALA A 60 2.85 -7.86 8.10
CA ALA A 60 2.66 -6.64 8.86
C ALA A 60 3.92 -6.23 9.62
N SER A 61 4.11 -4.93 9.75
CA SER A 61 5.01 -4.31 10.70
C SER A 61 4.23 -3.30 11.54
N HIS A 62 4.58 -3.20 12.82
CA HIS A 62 3.93 -2.29 13.74
C HIS A 62 4.58 -0.91 13.74
N PHE A 63 3.88 0.08 14.26
CA PHE A 63 4.32 1.49 14.27
C PHE A 63 5.56 1.73 15.15
N ASP A 64 5.81 0.88 16.14
CA ASP A 64 6.96 0.92 17.07
C ASP A 64 8.18 0.14 16.55
N GLU A 65 8.06 -0.56 15.42
CA GLU A 65 9.18 -1.21 14.77
C GLU A 65 10.07 -0.20 14.02
N SER A 66 11.36 -0.52 13.93
CA SER A 66 12.31 0.34 13.22
C SER A 66 11.96 0.50 11.74
N PRO A 67 12.25 1.68 11.12
CA PRO A 67 12.04 1.89 9.69
C PRO A 67 12.66 0.80 8.80
N ARG A 68 13.84 0.31 9.17
CA ARG A 68 14.52 -0.79 8.47
C ARG A 68 13.72 -2.08 8.51
N GLN A 69 13.09 -2.39 9.66
CA GLN A 69 12.24 -3.57 9.80
C GLN A 69 10.95 -3.43 8.96
N GLN A 70 10.34 -2.26 8.96
CA GLN A 70 9.16 -1.96 8.13
C GLN A 70 9.46 -2.16 6.63
N VAL A 71 10.59 -1.63 6.16
CA VAL A 71 11.06 -1.82 4.78
C VAL A 71 11.35 -3.29 4.47
N LYS A 72 11.99 -4.01 5.41
CA LYS A 72 12.30 -5.43 5.24
C LYS A 72 11.03 -6.28 5.06
N VAL A 73 10.00 -6.05 5.88
CA VAL A 73 8.71 -6.74 5.77
C VAL A 73 8.06 -6.48 4.41
N ALA A 74 8.02 -5.21 3.96
CA ALA A 74 7.46 -4.86 2.67
C ALA A 74 8.19 -5.55 1.50
N ASN A 75 9.53 -5.51 1.51
CA ASN A 75 10.34 -6.11 0.44
C ASN A 75 10.19 -7.62 0.40
N LEU A 76 10.22 -8.32 1.54
CA LEU A 76 10.02 -9.77 1.60
C LEU A 76 8.64 -10.19 1.08
N ALA A 77 7.60 -9.43 1.44
CA ALA A 77 6.25 -9.69 0.94
C ALA A 77 6.15 -9.47 -0.57
N LEU A 78 6.77 -8.41 -1.10
CA LEU A 78 6.81 -8.15 -2.54
C LEU A 78 7.58 -9.25 -3.29
N ASP A 79 8.72 -9.70 -2.77
CA ASP A 79 9.52 -10.76 -3.40
C ASP A 79 8.76 -12.08 -3.39
N ARG A 80 8.04 -12.40 -2.31
CA ARG A 80 7.14 -13.55 -2.27
C ARG A 80 6.03 -13.44 -3.32
N ALA A 81 5.38 -12.28 -3.44
CA ALA A 81 4.35 -12.03 -4.46
C ALA A 81 4.90 -12.25 -5.87
N ARG A 82 6.10 -11.76 -6.16
CA ARG A 82 6.77 -11.97 -7.45
C ARG A 82 6.99 -13.46 -7.75
N ARG A 83 7.44 -14.25 -6.77
CA ARG A 83 7.63 -15.69 -6.96
C ARG A 83 6.31 -16.42 -7.27
N LEU A 84 5.22 -16.02 -6.64
CA LEU A 84 3.90 -16.58 -6.96
C LEU A 84 3.46 -16.20 -8.37
N VAL A 85 3.72 -14.97 -8.81
CA VAL A 85 3.44 -14.53 -10.19
C VAL A 85 4.26 -15.31 -11.21
N GLU A 86 5.55 -15.55 -10.95
CA GLU A 86 6.44 -16.38 -11.80
C GLU A 86 5.93 -17.82 -11.91
N MET A 87 5.21 -18.31 -10.89
CA MET A 87 4.55 -19.62 -10.89
C MET A 87 3.17 -19.63 -11.57
N GLY A 88 2.77 -18.54 -12.20
CA GLY A 88 1.49 -18.42 -12.91
C GLY A 88 0.31 -17.99 -12.05
N THR A 89 0.53 -17.53 -10.81
CA THR A 89 -0.55 -17.11 -9.91
C THR A 89 -0.87 -15.63 -10.09
N ASP A 90 -2.16 -15.29 -10.15
CA ASP A 90 -2.61 -13.92 -10.03
C ASP A 90 -2.55 -13.46 -8.56
N VAL A 91 -1.74 -12.46 -8.27
CA VAL A 91 -1.54 -11.93 -6.92
C VAL A 91 -2.11 -10.52 -6.81
N ILE A 92 -2.87 -10.28 -5.77
CA ILE A 92 -3.43 -8.95 -5.46
C ILE A 92 -2.91 -8.52 -4.09
N ILE A 93 -2.19 -7.41 -4.07
CA ILE A 93 -1.65 -6.80 -2.85
C ILE A 93 -2.53 -5.62 -2.44
N LEU A 94 -3.02 -5.64 -1.21
CA LEU A 94 -3.58 -4.48 -0.52
C LEU A 94 -2.49 -3.91 0.38
N LEU A 95 -1.94 -2.74 0.02
CA LEU A 95 -0.86 -2.07 0.76
C LEU A 95 -1.39 -0.92 1.61
N ASP A 96 -1.31 -1.05 2.91
CA ASP A 96 -1.67 0.02 3.85
C ASP A 96 -0.46 0.40 4.72
N SER A 97 0.20 1.50 4.44
CA SER A 97 0.01 2.49 3.39
C SER A 97 1.31 2.75 2.62
N ILE A 98 1.16 3.20 1.36
CA ILE A 98 2.32 3.63 0.57
C ILE A 98 3.01 4.84 1.20
N THR A 99 2.25 5.72 1.86
CA THR A 99 2.78 6.90 2.58
C THR A 99 3.72 6.48 3.70
N ARG A 100 3.31 5.50 4.52
CA ARG A 100 4.16 5.00 5.60
C ARG A 100 5.36 4.23 5.08
N LEU A 101 5.20 3.45 4.01
CA LEU A 101 6.29 2.76 3.35
C LEU A 101 7.34 3.76 2.82
N ALA A 102 6.90 4.83 2.16
CA ALA A 102 7.80 5.88 1.66
C ALA A 102 8.52 6.61 2.81
N ARG A 103 7.84 6.89 3.93
CA ARG A 103 8.46 7.44 5.15
C ARG A 103 9.52 6.48 5.73
N ALA A 104 9.22 5.18 5.77
CA ALA A 104 10.17 4.18 6.25
C ALA A 104 11.41 4.09 5.34
N PHE A 105 11.24 4.16 4.04
CA PHE A 105 12.37 4.29 3.10
C PHE A 105 13.16 5.56 3.36
N ASN A 106 12.49 6.71 3.56
CA ASN A 106 13.16 7.99 3.82
C ASN A 106 14.07 7.94 5.06
N LEU A 107 13.66 7.21 6.08
CA LEU A 107 14.44 7.02 7.31
C LEU A 107 15.47 5.88 7.21
N SER A 108 15.42 5.05 6.19
CA SER A 108 16.26 3.85 6.06
C SER A 108 17.36 3.98 5.03
N VAL A 109 17.20 4.86 4.02
CA VAL A 109 18.22 5.10 3.00
C VAL A 109 19.34 5.99 3.55
N GLN A 110 20.53 5.82 3.01
CA GLN A 110 21.62 6.76 3.26
C GLN A 110 21.26 8.11 2.64
N SER A 111 21.36 9.18 3.42
CA SER A 111 21.04 10.52 2.93
C SER A 111 21.90 10.90 1.71
N SER A 112 21.24 11.40 0.67
CA SER A 112 21.92 11.96 -0.50
C SER A 112 22.50 13.35 -0.27
N GLY A 113 22.25 13.95 0.90
CA GLY A 113 22.57 15.36 1.19
C GLY A 113 21.63 16.36 0.51
N ARG A 114 20.63 15.88 -0.23
CA ARG A 114 19.58 16.69 -0.87
C ARG A 114 18.24 16.44 -0.17
N SER A 115 17.45 17.47 -0.03
CA SER A 115 16.12 17.37 0.57
C SER A 115 15.09 18.07 -0.30
N LEU A 116 14.01 17.37 -0.60
CA LEU A 116 12.81 17.92 -1.21
C LEU A 116 11.91 18.55 -0.15
N SER A 117 10.79 19.13 -0.57
CA SER A 117 9.78 19.65 0.35
C SER A 117 9.37 18.61 1.40
N GLY A 118 9.20 19.06 2.65
CA GLY A 118 8.83 18.16 3.75
C GLY A 118 9.94 17.24 4.26
N GLY A 119 11.22 17.43 3.87
CA GLY A 119 12.34 16.63 4.36
C GLY A 119 12.48 15.26 3.69
N VAL A 120 11.96 15.09 2.50
CA VAL A 120 12.07 13.84 1.73
C VAL A 120 13.38 13.81 0.96
N ASP A 121 14.17 12.76 1.14
CA ASP A 121 15.33 12.50 0.29
C ASP A 121 14.86 11.96 -1.07
N PRO A 122 15.30 12.53 -2.21
CA PRO A 122 14.93 12.04 -3.54
C PRO A 122 15.21 10.55 -3.74
N GLN A 123 16.28 10.02 -3.12
CA GLN A 123 16.63 8.61 -3.22
C GLN A 123 15.64 7.69 -2.51
N ALA A 124 14.92 8.19 -1.52
CA ALA A 124 13.92 7.42 -0.79
C ALA A 124 12.65 7.14 -1.59
N LEU A 125 12.31 8.02 -2.52
CA LEU A 125 11.13 7.87 -3.38
C LEU A 125 11.30 6.75 -4.41
N PHE A 126 12.51 6.53 -4.89
CA PHE A 126 12.76 5.54 -5.93
C PHE A 126 12.37 4.11 -5.54
N PRO A 127 12.82 3.55 -4.40
CA PRO A 127 12.42 2.20 -3.99
C PRO A 127 10.92 2.06 -3.72
N ALA A 128 10.27 3.09 -3.19
CA ALA A 128 8.83 3.09 -2.98
C ALA A 128 8.04 3.12 -4.31
N LYS A 129 8.48 3.93 -5.29
CA LYS A 129 7.94 3.91 -6.65
C LYS A 129 8.17 2.56 -7.35
N LYS A 130 9.35 1.96 -7.17
CA LYS A 130 9.67 0.63 -7.69
C LYS A 130 8.75 -0.44 -7.08
N PHE A 131 8.36 -0.30 -5.82
CA PHE A 131 7.40 -1.18 -5.18
C PHE A 131 6.05 -1.13 -5.90
N LEU A 132 5.41 0.03 -6.02
CA LEU A 132 4.12 0.18 -6.71
C LEU A 132 4.25 -0.16 -8.21
N GLY A 133 5.35 0.23 -8.85
CA GLY A 133 5.65 -0.06 -10.25
C GLY A 133 5.92 -1.54 -10.56
N ALA A 134 6.00 -2.40 -9.54
CA ALA A 134 6.11 -3.84 -9.74
C ALA A 134 4.81 -4.46 -10.27
N ALA A 135 3.67 -3.81 -10.07
CA ALA A 135 2.38 -4.28 -10.56
C ALA A 135 2.35 -4.30 -12.09
N ARG A 136 2.03 -5.47 -12.64
CA ARG A 136 1.93 -5.71 -14.08
C ARG A 136 1.17 -6.99 -14.39
N ASN A 137 0.67 -7.08 -15.59
CA ASN A 137 0.18 -8.33 -16.17
C ASN A 137 1.31 -8.96 -16.99
N CYS A 138 1.65 -10.21 -16.73
CA CYS A 138 2.74 -10.90 -17.44
C CYS A 138 2.18 -11.64 -18.65
N GLU A 139 2.94 -11.66 -19.74
CA GLU A 139 2.55 -12.40 -20.96
C GLU A 139 2.60 -13.92 -20.72
N GLU A 140 3.62 -14.37 -20.01
CA GLU A 140 3.82 -15.77 -19.66
C GLU A 140 3.78 -15.91 -18.13
N GLY A 141 2.63 -16.22 -17.56
CA GLY A 141 2.50 -16.40 -16.12
C GLY A 141 1.30 -15.71 -15.52
N GLY A 142 1.39 -15.37 -14.25
CA GLY A 142 0.35 -14.67 -13.52
C GLY A 142 0.41 -13.16 -13.65
N SER A 143 -0.32 -12.47 -12.78
CA SER A 143 -0.33 -11.02 -12.70
C SER A 143 -0.06 -10.54 -11.29
N LEU A 144 0.48 -9.32 -11.17
CA LEU A 144 0.61 -8.60 -9.90
C LEU A 144 -0.23 -7.33 -9.94
N THR A 145 -1.23 -7.27 -9.09
CA THR A 145 -2.05 -6.08 -8.86
C THR A 145 -1.68 -5.47 -7.52
N ILE A 146 -1.47 -4.17 -7.45
CA ILE A 146 -1.20 -3.47 -6.18
C ILE A 146 -2.21 -2.34 -6.00
N ILE A 147 -2.94 -2.39 -4.89
CA ILE A 147 -3.88 -1.37 -4.44
C ILE A 147 -3.28 -0.77 -3.17
N GLY A 148 -2.69 0.41 -3.29
CA GLY A 148 -2.04 1.11 -2.17
C GLY A 148 -2.88 2.24 -1.63
N THR A 149 -2.92 2.40 -0.31
CA THR A 149 -3.53 3.58 0.31
C THR A 149 -2.52 4.71 0.40
N ALA A 150 -2.94 5.93 0.08
CA ALA A 150 -2.16 7.15 0.22
C ALA A 150 -2.85 8.11 1.18
N LEU A 151 -2.11 8.66 2.13
CA LEU A 151 -2.62 9.61 3.11
C LEU A 151 -2.48 11.03 2.58
N VAL A 152 -3.55 11.81 2.70
CA VAL A 152 -3.60 13.24 2.37
C VAL A 152 -4.31 14.02 3.49
N GLY A 153 -4.12 15.34 3.53
CA GLY A 153 -4.77 16.18 4.55
C GLY A 153 -4.32 15.85 5.97
N THR A 154 -3.07 15.43 6.13
CA THR A 154 -2.44 15.10 7.42
C THR A 154 -1.68 16.31 8.01
N GLU A 155 -1.73 17.47 7.35
CA GLU A 155 -0.93 18.67 7.66
C GLU A 155 0.59 18.43 7.53
N SER A 156 0.99 17.29 6.92
CA SER A 156 2.38 16.92 6.68
C SER A 156 2.78 17.22 5.24
N ARG A 157 3.68 18.16 5.03
CA ARG A 157 4.26 18.45 3.70
C ARG A 157 4.96 17.23 3.08
N MET A 158 5.46 16.33 3.91
CA MET A 158 6.04 15.07 3.46
C MET A 158 4.98 14.17 2.81
N ASP A 159 3.80 14.04 3.42
CA ASP A 159 2.72 13.21 2.88
C ASP A 159 2.16 13.78 1.58
N ASP A 160 2.01 15.10 1.51
CA ASP A 160 1.55 15.77 0.30
C ASP A 160 2.53 15.54 -0.85
N LEU A 161 3.84 15.67 -0.59
CA LEU A 161 4.86 15.37 -1.60
C LEU A 161 4.84 13.89 -2.01
N ILE A 162 4.76 12.97 -1.05
CA ILE A 162 4.68 11.54 -1.35
C ILE A 162 3.46 11.27 -2.24
N TYR A 163 2.29 11.80 -1.91
CA TYR A 163 1.10 11.63 -2.73
C TYR A 163 1.30 12.14 -4.16
N GLU A 164 1.79 13.38 -4.34
CA GLU A 164 2.04 13.95 -5.67
C GLU A 164 3.03 13.12 -6.50
N GLU A 165 4.06 12.58 -5.86
CA GLU A 165 5.05 11.72 -6.51
C GLU A 165 4.49 10.35 -6.93
N PHE A 166 3.49 9.83 -6.22
CA PHE A 166 2.84 8.55 -6.55
C PHE A 166 1.66 8.69 -7.49
N LYS A 167 1.01 9.85 -7.54
CA LYS A 167 -0.10 10.15 -8.43
C LYS A 167 0.18 9.82 -9.89
N GLY A 168 1.41 10.15 -10.37
CA GLY A 168 1.85 9.82 -11.72
C GLY A 168 2.29 8.36 -11.91
N THR A 169 2.43 7.57 -10.85
CA THR A 169 2.85 6.15 -10.91
C THR A 169 1.65 5.21 -11.00
N GLY A 170 0.55 5.57 -10.36
CA GLY A 170 -0.71 4.85 -10.43
C GLY A 170 -1.41 5.05 -11.78
N ASN A 171 -2.27 4.11 -12.14
CA ASN A 171 -3.16 4.21 -13.30
C ASN A 171 -4.65 4.18 -12.92
N MET A 172 -4.95 4.26 -11.63
CA MET A 172 -6.28 4.39 -11.06
C MET A 172 -6.19 5.09 -9.71
N GLU A 173 -7.10 6.02 -9.45
CA GLU A 173 -7.24 6.70 -8.16
C GLU A 173 -8.69 6.68 -7.69
N ILE A 174 -8.88 6.42 -6.39
CA ILE A 174 -10.16 6.55 -5.68
C ILE A 174 -9.93 7.50 -4.51
N HIS A 175 -10.72 8.55 -4.43
CA HIS A 175 -10.63 9.54 -3.36
C HIS A 175 -11.75 9.32 -2.34
N LEU A 176 -11.38 8.95 -1.11
CA LEU A 176 -12.33 8.83 0.00
C LEU A 176 -12.63 10.20 0.60
N ASN A 177 -13.89 10.50 0.79
CA ASN A 177 -14.32 11.77 1.34
C ASN A 177 -14.80 11.59 2.79
N ARG A 178 -14.10 12.24 3.74
CA ARG A 178 -14.41 12.19 5.16
C ARG A 178 -15.86 12.61 5.49
N LYS A 179 -16.43 13.59 4.78
CA LYS A 179 -17.80 14.05 5.00
C LYS A 179 -18.83 12.94 4.71
N PHE A 180 -18.56 12.07 3.76
CA PHE A 180 -19.43 10.91 3.48
C PHE A 180 -19.27 9.85 4.56
N ALA A 181 -18.05 9.57 5.00
CA ALA A 181 -17.79 8.63 6.08
C ALA A 181 -18.48 9.06 7.41
N GLU A 182 -18.45 10.34 7.73
CA GLU A 182 -19.15 10.91 8.91
C GLU A 182 -20.67 10.73 8.83
N LYS A 183 -21.23 10.74 7.62
CA LYS A 183 -22.64 10.45 7.35
C LYS A 183 -22.95 8.97 7.19
N ARG A 184 -21.96 8.09 7.40
CA ARG A 184 -22.04 6.63 7.18
C ARG A 184 -22.47 6.27 5.77
N ILE A 185 -22.11 7.08 4.78
CA ILE A 185 -22.28 6.81 3.36
C ILE A 185 -20.97 6.16 2.88
N PHE A 186 -21.04 4.88 2.61
CA PHE A 186 -19.93 4.09 2.08
C PHE A 186 -20.28 3.60 0.67
N PRO A 187 -19.27 3.39 -0.20
CA PRO A 187 -19.49 2.82 -1.52
C PRO A 187 -20.02 1.40 -1.48
#